data_166f9e293ac8353bdd359aad39f1f57a
#
_entry.id   166f9e293ac8353bdd359aad39f1f57a
#
_cell.length_a   1.000
_cell.length_b   1.000
_cell.length_c   1.000
_cell.angle_alpha   90.00
_cell.angle_beta   90.00
_cell.angle_gamma   90.00
#
_symmetry.space_group_name_H-M   'P 1'
#
loop_
_entity.id
_entity.type
_entity.pdbx_description
1 polymer ?
#
loop_
_entity_poly.entity_id
_entity_poly.type
_entity_poly.pdbx_seq_one_letter_code
_entity_poly.pdbx_strand_id
1 'polypeptide(L)'
;MRGKILGEIGREAFRKTVGQFCTGVVVATAFHDKQPVGLTLQSFVSISLDPLLVAISPGKNSVTWPLIREVGSFCINILAQDQQIVCETMSKSGKDKFTGIEWSPSDNGFPVFPGNIATIECGVESEYEAGDHTIVIGRVTNFELNDHEKDPLVFFRGAYGTVI
;
A
#
# COMPACT_ATOMS: atom_id res chain seq x y z
N MET A 1 -6.99 -5.89 -37.65
CA MET A 1 -5.68 -6.51 -37.31
C MET A 1 -4.95 -5.78 -36.16
N ARG A 2 -5.65 -5.20 -35.16
CA ARG A 2 -5.03 -4.49 -34.02
C ARG A 2 -5.18 -5.22 -32.67
N GLY A 3 -5.83 -6.37 -32.61
CA GLY A 3 -6.13 -7.07 -31.35
C GLY A 3 -5.12 -8.11 -30.88
N LYS A 4 -4.08 -8.44 -31.66
CA LYS A 4 -3.08 -9.47 -31.34
C LYS A 4 -1.75 -8.94 -30.78
N ILE A 5 -1.56 -7.62 -30.66
CA ILE A 5 -0.28 -6.99 -30.27
C ILE A 5 -0.15 -6.85 -28.75
N LEU A 6 -1.21 -7.07 -27.97
CA LEU A 6 -1.24 -6.97 -26.50
C LEU A 6 -1.23 -8.35 -25.81
N GLY A 7 -0.62 -9.36 -26.42
CA GLY A 7 -0.37 -10.65 -25.80
C GLY A 7 0.71 -10.60 -24.71
N GLU A 8 1.26 -11.73 -24.28
CA GLU A 8 2.26 -11.82 -23.20
C GLU A 8 3.49 -10.92 -23.41
N ILE A 9 3.94 -10.72 -24.65
CA ILE A 9 5.01 -9.78 -25.01
C ILE A 9 4.61 -8.35 -24.68
N GLY A 10 3.33 -7.99 -24.86
CA GLY A 10 2.81 -6.67 -24.50
C GLY A 10 2.79 -6.41 -23.01
N ARG A 11 2.46 -7.41 -22.18
CA ARG A 11 2.44 -7.27 -20.71
C ARG A 11 3.83 -7.05 -20.14
N GLU A 12 4.82 -7.80 -20.57
CA GLU A 12 6.21 -7.63 -20.11
C GLU A 12 6.78 -6.27 -20.52
N ALA A 13 6.58 -5.88 -21.78
CA ALA A 13 6.99 -4.56 -22.27
C ALA A 13 6.29 -3.43 -21.49
N PHE A 14 4.99 -3.56 -21.22
CA PHE A 14 4.24 -2.60 -20.42
C PHE A 14 4.79 -2.51 -18.98
N ARG A 15 5.04 -3.64 -18.31
CA ARG A 15 5.64 -3.65 -16.97
C ARG A 15 7.00 -2.96 -16.92
N LYS A 16 7.86 -3.21 -17.91
CA LYS A 16 9.14 -2.52 -18.05
C LYS A 16 8.98 -1.02 -18.26
N THR A 17 7.97 -0.62 -19.03
CA THR A 17 7.68 0.79 -19.31
C THR A 17 7.18 1.52 -18.07
N VAL A 18 6.15 0.99 -17.38
CA VAL A 18 5.63 1.62 -16.16
C VAL A 18 6.61 1.55 -15.00
N GLY A 19 7.51 0.55 -14.99
CA GLY A 19 8.60 0.43 -14.02
C GLY A 19 9.64 1.56 -14.12
N GLN A 20 9.62 2.40 -15.18
CA GLN A 20 10.43 3.62 -15.26
C GLN A 20 9.90 4.74 -14.35
N PHE A 21 8.67 4.60 -13.85
CA PHE A 21 8.12 5.53 -12.88
C PHE A 21 8.48 5.08 -11.47
N CYS A 22 9.32 5.86 -10.78
CA CYS A 22 9.70 5.61 -9.39
C CYS A 22 8.49 5.86 -8.48
N THR A 23 8.21 4.92 -7.59
CA THR A 23 7.15 5.06 -6.58
C THR A 23 7.72 4.97 -5.18
N GLY A 24 7.04 5.58 -4.21
CA GLY A 24 7.17 5.20 -2.81
C GLY A 24 6.56 3.82 -2.57
N VAL A 25 6.71 3.32 -1.37
CA VAL A 25 6.13 2.06 -0.91
C VAL A 25 5.36 2.29 0.38
N VAL A 26 4.15 1.75 0.42
CA VAL A 26 3.29 1.84 1.60
C VAL A 26 2.77 0.46 1.99
N VAL A 27 2.37 0.31 3.26
CA VAL A 27 1.62 -0.85 3.74
C VAL A 27 0.27 -0.37 4.28
N ALA A 28 -0.81 -0.86 3.68
CA ALA A 28 -2.16 -0.70 4.22
C ALA A 28 -2.40 -1.76 5.30
N THR A 29 -2.82 -1.34 6.49
CA THR A 29 -3.06 -2.22 7.64
C THR A 29 -4.45 -2.03 8.23
N ALA A 30 -4.98 -3.08 8.82
CA ALA A 30 -6.21 -3.05 9.63
C ALA A 30 -6.19 -4.17 10.67
N PHE A 31 -7.16 -4.16 11.58
CA PHE A 31 -7.50 -5.33 12.41
C PHE A 31 -8.76 -5.99 11.86
N HIS A 32 -8.65 -7.25 11.50
CA HIS A 32 -9.77 -8.10 11.14
C HIS A 32 -9.85 -9.27 12.11
N ASP A 33 -10.99 -9.48 12.75
CA ASP A 33 -11.20 -10.52 13.78
C ASP A 33 -10.10 -10.52 14.87
N LYS A 34 -9.73 -9.34 15.33
CA LYS A 34 -8.67 -9.12 16.35
C LYS A 34 -7.26 -9.55 15.89
N GLN A 35 -7.06 -9.82 14.62
CA GLN A 35 -5.76 -10.13 14.04
C GLN A 35 -5.30 -8.98 13.15
N PRO A 36 -4.03 -8.56 13.22
CA PRO A 36 -3.50 -7.56 12.31
C PRO A 36 -3.40 -8.16 10.91
N VAL A 37 -3.81 -7.38 9.91
CA VAL A 37 -3.67 -7.71 8.49
C VAL A 37 -2.96 -6.57 7.79
N GLY A 38 -2.16 -6.89 6.76
CA GLY A 38 -1.37 -5.89 6.05
C GLY A 38 -1.09 -6.28 4.60
N LEU A 39 -1.02 -5.27 3.75
CA LEU A 39 -0.83 -5.38 2.31
C LEU A 39 0.12 -4.29 1.81
N THR A 40 1.24 -4.69 1.19
CA THR A 40 2.17 -3.78 0.53
C THR A 40 1.61 -3.26 -0.78
N LEU A 41 1.72 -1.96 -1.01
CA LEU A 41 1.24 -1.27 -2.20
C LEU A 41 2.26 -0.23 -2.69
N GLN A 42 2.33 -0.04 -4.01
CA GLN A 42 3.03 1.06 -4.68
C GLN A 42 2.04 2.11 -5.23
N SER A 43 0.77 1.79 -5.24
CA SER A 43 -0.32 2.52 -5.89
C SER A 43 -0.93 3.63 -5.04
N PHE A 44 -0.19 4.12 -4.05
CA PHE A 44 -0.65 5.22 -3.20
C PHE A 44 -0.57 6.57 -3.93
N VAL A 45 -1.64 7.36 -3.85
CA VAL A 45 -1.67 8.73 -4.38
C VAL A 45 -2.59 9.62 -3.54
N SER A 46 -2.15 10.86 -3.27
CA SER A 46 -2.98 11.93 -2.73
C SER A 46 -3.93 12.44 -3.83
N ILE A 47 -5.23 12.53 -3.55
CA ILE A 47 -6.24 12.93 -4.54
C ILE A 47 -6.78 14.32 -4.26
N SER A 48 -7.12 14.63 -3.01
CA SER A 48 -7.84 15.85 -2.65
C SER A 48 -7.42 16.37 -1.29
N LEU A 49 -7.39 17.67 -1.14
CA LEU A 49 -7.17 18.38 0.13
C LEU A 49 -8.47 18.88 0.77
N ASP A 50 -9.57 18.94 0.01
CA ASP A 50 -10.89 19.32 0.51
C ASP A 50 -11.99 18.60 -0.30
N PRO A 51 -12.60 17.54 0.25
CA PRO A 51 -12.19 16.80 1.46
C PRO A 51 -10.83 16.10 1.29
N LEU A 52 -10.20 15.71 2.41
CA LEU A 52 -8.94 14.94 2.36
C LEU A 52 -9.18 13.53 1.83
N LEU A 53 -8.67 13.24 0.65
CA LEU A 53 -8.81 11.94 -0.03
C LEU A 53 -7.47 11.41 -0.52
N VAL A 54 -7.30 10.11 -0.39
CA VAL A 54 -6.21 9.34 -0.99
C VAL A 54 -6.76 8.19 -1.81
N ALA A 55 -5.94 7.62 -2.70
CA ALA A 55 -6.29 6.37 -3.38
C ALA A 55 -5.19 5.33 -3.26
N ILE A 56 -5.63 4.07 -3.29
CA ILE A 56 -4.80 2.88 -3.42
C ILE A 56 -5.44 1.94 -4.45
N SER A 57 -4.65 1.00 -4.99
CA SER A 57 -5.13 0.07 -6.01
C SER A 57 -4.70 -1.36 -5.67
N PRO A 58 -5.39 -2.06 -4.76
CA PRO A 58 -5.11 -3.47 -4.48
C PRO A 58 -5.51 -4.36 -5.66
N GLY A 59 -4.73 -5.41 -5.89
CA GLY A 59 -5.05 -6.42 -6.89
C GLY A 59 -6.24 -7.29 -6.48
N LYS A 60 -7.08 -7.69 -7.43
CA LYS A 60 -8.25 -8.54 -7.18
C LYS A 60 -7.89 -9.95 -6.68
N ASN A 61 -6.65 -10.39 -6.92
CA ASN A 61 -6.12 -11.65 -6.39
C ASN A 61 -5.60 -11.54 -4.95
N SER A 62 -5.62 -10.36 -4.35
CA SER A 62 -5.22 -10.18 -2.96
C SER A 62 -6.16 -10.94 -2.01
N VAL A 63 -5.58 -11.73 -1.12
CA VAL A 63 -6.31 -12.39 -0.03
C VAL A 63 -6.47 -11.49 1.19
N THR A 64 -5.72 -10.41 1.27
CA THR A 64 -5.73 -9.47 2.40
C THR A 64 -6.72 -8.34 2.18
N TRP A 65 -6.83 -7.80 0.96
CA TRP A 65 -7.73 -6.67 0.70
C TRP A 65 -9.19 -6.96 1.06
N PRO A 66 -9.78 -8.13 0.75
CA PRO A 66 -11.14 -8.45 1.18
C PRO A 66 -11.36 -8.32 2.70
N LEU A 67 -10.35 -8.68 3.52
CA LEU A 67 -10.42 -8.55 4.98
C LEU A 67 -10.42 -7.09 5.41
N ILE A 68 -9.56 -6.26 4.81
CA ILE A 68 -9.51 -4.81 5.05
C ILE A 68 -10.83 -4.15 4.61
N ARG A 69 -11.36 -4.54 3.45
CA ARG A 69 -12.65 -4.04 2.94
C ARG A 69 -13.80 -4.33 3.91
N GLU A 70 -13.83 -5.53 4.49
CA GLU A 70 -14.85 -5.92 5.47
C GLU A 70 -14.79 -5.05 6.73
N VAL A 71 -13.60 -4.66 7.18
CA VAL A 71 -13.42 -3.69 8.27
C VAL A 71 -13.93 -2.30 7.89
N GLY A 72 -13.81 -1.92 6.63
CA GLY A 72 -14.24 -0.61 6.10
C GLY A 72 -13.30 0.55 6.41
N SER A 73 -12.14 0.29 7.03
CA SER A 73 -11.13 1.29 7.36
C SER A 73 -9.73 0.69 7.36
N PHE A 74 -8.73 1.51 7.13
CA PHE A 74 -7.33 1.09 7.05
C PHE A 74 -6.37 2.23 7.40
N CYS A 75 -5.15 1.87 7.75
CA CYS A 75 -4.05 2.80 7.96
C CYS A 75 -2.99 2.58 6.88
N ILE A 76 -2.59 3.64 6.23
CA ILE A 76 -1.43 3.66 5.32
C ILE A 76 -0.19 3.95 6.16
N ASN A 77 0.78 3.04 6.15
CA ASN A 77 2.12 3.23 6.69
C ASN A 77 3.07 3.58 5.54
N ILE A 78 3.60 4.79 5.49
CA ILE A 78 4.61 5.21 4.51
C ILE A 78 5.96 4.71 5.02
N LEU A 79 6.57 3.78 4.28
CA LEU A 79 7.79 3.09 4.73
C LEU A 79 9.05 3.92 4.53
N ALA A 80 9.93 3.88 5.54
CA ALA A 80 11.29 4.40 5.46
C ALA A 80 12.22 3.40 4.75
N GLN A 81 13.38 3.88 4.27
CA GLN A 81 14.37 3.09 3.53
C GLN A 81 14.87 1.84 4.28
N ASP A 82 14.89 1.87 5.60
CA ASP A 82 15.31 0.78 6.47
C ASP A 82 14.21 -0.28 6.72
N GLN A 83 13.02 -0.09 6.15
CA GLN A 83 11.86 -0.97 6.31
C GLN A 83 11.59 -1.91 5.13
N GLN A 84 12.61 -2.23 4.33
CA GLN A 84 12.46 -3.17 3.20
C GLN A 84 11.93 -4.54 3.65
N ILE A 85 12.37 -5.05 4.81
CA ILE A 85 11.89 -6.33 5.37
C ILE A 85 10.38 -6.29 5.65
N VAL A 86 9.87 -5.18 6.18
CA VAL A 86 8.42 -4.98 6.39
C VAL A 86 7.68 -5.04 5.06
N CYS A 87 8.18 -4.30 4.06
CA CYS A 87 7.62 -4.28 2.71
C CYS A 87 7.54 -5.69 2.10
N GLU A 88 8.63 -6.43 2.09
CA GLU A 88 8.72 -7.77 1.53
C GLU A 88 7.83 -8.77 2.28
N THR A 89 7.76 -8.67 3.59
CA THR A 89 6.93 -9.56 4.41
C THR A 89 5.45 -9.29 4.17
N MET A 90 5.03 -8.04 4.12
CA MET A 90 3.63 -7.66 3.87
C MET A 90 3.19 -7.89 2.42
N SER A 91 4.13 -8.04 1.47
CA SER A 91 3.83 -8.37 0.08
C SER A 91 3.51 -9.85 -0.15
N LYS A 92 3.87 -10.74 0.79
CA LYS A 92 3.63 -12.19 0.68
C LYS A 92 2.14 -12.50 0.86
N SER A 93 1.71 -13.63 0.30
CA SER A 93 0.41 -14.23 0.62
C SER A 93 0.52 -15.04 1.92
N GLY A 94 -0.50 -14.97 2.78
CA GLY A 94 -0.53 -15.74 4.02
C GLY A 94 -1.13 -14.98 5.20
N LYS A 95 -1.36 -15.69 6.31
CA LYS A 95 -2.04 -15.14 7.49
C LYS A 95 -1.07 -14.62 8.56
N ASP A 96 0.17 -15.11 8.60
CA ASP A 96 1.11 -14.84 9.70
C ASP A 96 2.18 -13.81 9.35
N LYS A 97 1.82 -12.79 8.56
CA LYS A 97 2.78 -11.77 8.10
C LYS A 97 3.33 -10.89 9.23
N PHE A 98 2.62 -10.79 10.33
CA PHE A 98 3.03 -9.96 11.48
C PHE A 98 3.93 -10.71 12.47
N THR A 99 4.06 -12.04 12.35
CA THR A 99 4.97 -12.82 13.20
C THR A 99 6.42 -12.42 12.90
N GLY A 100 7.13 -11.97 13.94
CA GLY A 100 8.53 -11.53 13.81
C GLY A 100 8.72 -10.12 13.25
N ILE A 101 7.63 -9.40 12.95
CA ILE A 101 7.66 -7.98 12.59
C ILE A 101 7.21 -7.15 13.79
N GLU A 102 8.00 -6.15 14.15
CA GLU A 102 7.64 -5.21 15.21
C GLU A 102 6.51 -4.29 14.73
N TRP A 103 5.48 -4.16 15.53
CA TRP A 103 4.35 -3.26 15.29
C TRP A 103 3.67 -2.90 16.60
N SER A 104 2.91 -1.83 16.61
CA SER A 104 2.07 -1.39 17.73
C SER A 104 0.75 -0.83 17.23
N PRO A 105 -0.32 -0.81 18.05
CA PRO A 105 -1.53 -0.11 17.66
C PRO A 105 -1.32 1.41 17.69
N SER A 106 -1.89 2.14 16.72
CA SER A 106 -2.08 3.58 16.82
C SER A 106 -3.11 3.93 17.91
N ASP A 107 -3.28 5.22 18.22
CA ASP A 107 -4.30 5.67 19.17
C ASP A 107 -5.72 5.25 18.77
N ASN A 108 -5.98 5.12 17.47
CA ASN A 108 -7.24 4.64 16.91
C ASN A 108 -7.28 3.12 16.66
N GLY A 109 -6.23 2.39 17.07
CA GLY A 109 -6.18 0.94 17.06
C GLY A 109 -5.71 0.30 15.75
N PHE A 110 -5.13 1.03 14.80
CA PHE A 110 -4.56 0.45 13.59
C PHE A 110 -3.15 -0.09 13.82
N PRO A 111 -2.75 -1.23 13.20
CA PRO A 111 -1.36 -1.68 13.24
C PRO A 111 -0.43 -0.68 12.56
N VAL A 112 0.60 -0.23 13.28
CA VAL A 112 1.60 0.73 12.82
C VAL A 112 2.99 0.15 13.02
N PHE A 113 3.89 0.34 12.04
CA PHE A 113 5.27 -0.13 12.11
C PHE A 113 6.17 0.97 12.68
N PRO A 114 6.89 0.72 13.79
CA PRO A 114 7.83 1.68 14.34
C PRO A 114 8.88 2.10 13.31
N GLY A 115 9.18 3.39 13.23
CA GLY A 115 10.16 3.92 12.29
C GLY A 115 9.65 4.21 10.89
N ASN A 116 8.36 4.04 10.61
CA ASN A 116 7.77 4.57 9.38
C ASN A 116 7.82 6.11 9.34
N ILE A 117 7.76 6.68 8.15
CA ILE A 117 7.83 8.15 7.98
C ILE A 117 6.53 8.82 8.40
N ALA A 118 5.41 8.25 8.01
CA ALA A 118 4.09 8.80 8.31
C ALA A 118 3.02 7.72 8.31
N THR A 119 1.91 8.03 8.95
CA THR A 119 0.68 7.24 8.91
C THR A 119 -0.50 8.08 8.43
N ILE A 120 -1.42 7.44 7.70
CA ILE A 120 -2.66 8.07 7.24
C ILE A 120 -3.79 7.07 7.46
N GLU A 121 -4.70 7.38 8.38
CA GLU A 121 -5.86 6.55 8.67
C GLU A 121 -7.04 6.97 7.81
N CYS A 122 -7.73 5.99 7.23
CA CYS A 122 -8.78 6.22 6.25
C CYS A 122 -10.00 5.32 6.50
N GLY A 123 -11.19 5.87 6.26
CA GLY A 123 -12.36 5.06 5.95
C GLY A 123 -12.43 4.78 4.45
N VAL A 124 -12.92 3.60 4.06
CA VAL A 124 -13.21 3.29 2.65
C VAL A 124 -14.40 4.14 2.21
N GLU A 125 -14.17 5.05 1.27
CA GLU A 125 -15.20 5.96 0.74
C GLU A 125 -15.93 5.34 -0.46
N SER A 126 -15.18 4.81 -1.41
CA SER A 126 -15.70 4.19 -2.62
C SER A 126 -14.68 3.28 -3.28
N GLU A 127 -15.16 2.35 -4.10
CA GLU A 127 -14.35 1.42 -4.86
C GLU A 127 -14.82 1.38 -6.32
N TYR A 128 -13.87 1.27 -7.24
CA TYR A 128 -14.11 1.21 -8.68
C TYR A 128 -13.33 0.06 -9.31
N GLU A 129 -14.00 -0.68 -10.17
CA GLU A 129 -13.40 -1.74 -10.97
C GLU A 129 -12.36 -1.18 -11.96
N ALA A 130 -11.16 -1.73 -11.95
CA ALA A 130 -10.04 -1.31 -12.80
C ALA A 130 -9.23 -2.50 -13.32
N GLY A 131 -9.83 -3.31 -14.22
CA GLY A 131 -9.17 -4.49 -14.78
C GLY A 131 -8.93 -5.57 -13.73
N ASP A 132 -7.67 -5.94 -13.50
CA ASP A 132 -7.24 -6.90 -12.49
C ASP A 132 -6.99 -6.27 -11.09
N HIS A 133 -7.29 -4.98 -10.94
CA HIS A 133 -7.21 -4.22 -9.69
C HIS A 133 -8.57 -3.57 -9.35
N THR A 134 -8.65 -3.03 -8.14
CA THR A 134 -9.75 -2.16 -7.67
C THR A 134 -9.14 -0.83 -7.26
N ILE A 135 -9.68 0.28 -7.74
CA ILE A 135 -9.30 1.62 -7.25
C ILE A 135 -10.14 1.89 -6.00
N VAL A 136 -9.48 2.15 -4.90
CA VAL A 136 -10.11 2.44 -3.61
C VAL A 136 -9.85 3.89 -3.25
N ILE A 137 -10.91 4.64 -3.01
CA ILE A 137 -10.82 5.99 -2.45
C ILE A 137 -10.94 5.90 -0.94
N GLY A 138 -9.94 6.40 -0.24
CA GLY A 138 -9.91 6.52 1.22
C GLY A 138 -10.19 7.96 1.65
N ARG A 139 -11.20 8.15 2.52
CA ARG A 139 -11.41 9.41 3.22
C ARG A 139 -10.51 9.44 4.44
N VAL A 140 -9.60 10.40 4.48
CA VAL A 140 -8.66 10.56 5.60
C VAL A 140 -9.41 10.98 6.85
N THR A 141 -9.21 10.24 7.93
CA THR A 141 -9.79 10.50 9.26
C THR A 141 -8.75 10.98 10.26
N ASN A 142 -7.49 10.57 10.10
CA ASN A 142 -6.37 11.00 10.91
C ASN A 142 -5.05 10.81 10.13
N PHE A 143 -4.01 11.54 10.51
CA PHE A 143 -2.67 11.37 9.94
C PHE A 143 -1.61 11.86 10.92
N GLU A 144 -0.42 11.29 10.83
CA GLU A 144 0.72 11.64 11.66
C GLU A 144 2.01 11.61 10.83
N LEU A 145 2.83 12.64 10.98
CA LEU A 145 4.18 12.70 10.45
C LEU A 145 5.14 12.26 11.56
N ASN A 146 5.72 11.05 11.44
CA ASN A 146 6.51 10.42 12.49
C ASN A 146 7.99 10.81 12.44
N ASP A 147 8.60 10.76 11.25
CA ASP A 147 10.00 11.10 11.06
C ASP A 147 10.23 11.73 9.68
N HIS A 148 10.35 13.04 9.65
CA HIS A 148 10.58 13.80 8.42
C HIS A 148 12.05 13.85 7.97
N GLU A 149 12.99 13.32 8.77
CA GLU A 149 14.41 13.27 8.42
C GLU A 149 14.79 11.94 7.74
N LYS A 150 13.95 10.91 7.87
CA LYS A 150 14.19 9.63 7.20
C LYS A 150 13.86 9.67 5.71
N ASP A 151 14.73 9.04 4.92
CA ASP A 151 14.48 8.84 3.50
C ASP A 151 13.43 7.76 3.26
N PRO A 152 12.56 7.91 2.24
CA PRO A 152 11.55 6.93 1.93
C PRO A 152 12.13 5.67 1.28
N LEU A 153 11.48 4.53 1.53
CA LEU A 153 11.67 3.34 0.70
C LEU A 153 11.02 3.58 -0.65
N VAL A 154 11.80 3.49 -1.73
CA VAL A 154 11.31 3.62 -3.09
C VAL A 154 11.47 2.33 -3.88
N PHE A 155 10.64 2.16 -4.91
CA PHE A 155 10.71 1.06 -5.85
C PHE A 155 10.85 1.60 -7.28
N PHE A 156 11.91 1.15 -7.96
CA PHE A 156 12.25 1.61 -9.28
C PHE A 156 12.87 0.47 -10.11
N ARG A 157 12.36 0.24 -11.32
CA ARG A 157 12.85 -0.80 -12.24
C ARG A 157 12.95 -2.20 -11.63
N GLY A 158 12.02 -2.55 -10.75
CA GLY A 158 12.01 -3.86 -10.09
C GLY A 158 12.95 -3.99 -8.90
N ALA A 159 13.55 -2.91 -8.41
CA ALA A 159 14.45 -2.89 -7.27
C ALA A 159 14.05 -1.84 -6.22
N TYR A 160 14.37 -2.13 -4.97
CA TYR A 160 14.24 -1.16 -3.90
C TYR A 160 15.43 -0.20 -3.88
N GLY A 161 15.17 1.02 -3.43
CA GLY A 161 16.18 2.07 -3.29
C GLY A 161 15.71 3.15 -2.32
N THR A 162 16.45 4.24 -2.32
CA THR A 162 16.12 5.45 -1.56
C THR A 162 16.37 6.69 -2.40
N VAL A 163 15.91 7.83 -1.94
CA VAL A 163 16.21 9.13 -2.52
C VAL A 163 17.59 9.59 -2.04
N ILE A 164 18.40 10.18 -2.92
CA ILE A 164 19.70 10.76 -2.59
C ILE A 164 19.58 12.27 -2.66
#